data_fe57a1133bafe9911f6c9f2fbcd89a84
#
_entry.id   fe57a1133bafe9911f6c9f2fbcd89a84
#
_cell.length_a   1.000
_cell.length_b   1.000
_cell.length_c   1.000
_cell.angle_alpha   90.00
_cell.angle_beta   90.00
_cell.angle_gamma   90.00
#
_symmetry.space_group_name_H-M   'P 1'
#
loop_
_entity.id
_entity.type
_entity.pdbx_description
1 polymer ?
#
loop_
_entity_poly.entity_id
_entity_poly.type
_entity_poly.pdbx_seq_one_letter_code
_entity_poly.pdbx_strand_id
1 'polypeptide(L)'
;MVHLYYWLAASLAVSASNLRFIDRNHPQLIPPPSNDPFYAVPGNIDTFSPGDIIKHREPPSRISAYGWTPTHLQKAYQILYRTTDSQESPTAAVLTALIPRDADYNKVISLQMAEDSATIDCGPSYTMLASAQENPLLMSNITQLQLLFAEVVLARKWIVIVPDYEGPKGSFAANKMTGHAILDGIRATLRSNHITGIEPNPKMGLLGYSGGAAATQVAVTMHEGYAPELEIAGAAMGGLSSLGNASDIFSINKGPSAGLIPSALLGLASQHPELQKSIDESLKPEFREYFYSPLHQCLQASSVMFYYQDVLGMFHNESIPGLKAELEKAWDKETQHKAARIKAPLYVYQSVVDHLSSIEAIDALVHGYCDRGFNVHYERANSPNLGHVKYGLVGVSGAVSWLQDRLDGKAAGVGCSNHTDTTSTLDPDIAALYPRNISDALYAIVNAP
;
A
#
# COMPACT_ATOMS: atom_id res chain seq x y z
N MET A 1 -18.36 -9.05 -9.56
CA MET A 1 -17.15 -8.69 -8.82
C MET A 1 -16.68 -9.80 -7.85
N VAL A 2 -17.54 -10.38 -7.01
CA VAL A 2 -17.17 -11.60 -6.24
C VAL A 2 -16.74 -12.72 -7.17
N HIS A 3 -17.37 -12.88 -8.34
CA HIS A 3 -16.87 -13.82 -9.34
C HIS A 3 -15.43 -13.50 -9.77
N LEU A 4 -15.01 -12.24 -9.85
CA LEU A 4 -13.64 -11.88 -10.23
C LEU A 4 -12.64 -12.20 -9.11
N TYR A 5 -12.99 -11.93 -7.84
CA TYR A 5 -12.15 -12.31 -6.69
C TYR A 5 -12.13 -13.84 -6.48
N TYR A 6 -13.25 -14.53 -6.66
CA TYR A 6 -13.29 -16.00 -6.64
C TYR A 6 -12.57 -16.61 -7.85
N TRP A 7 -12.65 -16.00 -9.03
CA TRP A 7 -11.90 -16.45 -10.21
C TRP A 7 -10.39 -16.21 -10.06
N LEU A 8 -9.96 -15.08 -9.50
CA LEU A 8 -8.55 -14.86 -9.14
C LEU A 8 -8.06 -15.91 -8.14
N ALA A 9 -8.81 -16.16 -7.08
CA ALA A 9 -8.48 -17.20 -6.11
C ALA A 9 -8.60 -18.61 -6.70
N ALA A 10 -9.64 -18.89 -7.47
CA ALA A 10 -9.90 -20.22 -8.03
C ALA A 10 -9.01 -20.54 -9.24
N SER A 11 -8.74 -19.61 -10.15
CA SER A 11 -7.86 -19.84 -11.30
C SER A 11 -6.42 -20.04 -10.89
N LEU A 12 -5.95 -19.33 -9.86
CA LEU A 12 -4.61 -19.53 -9.30
C LEU A 12 -4.53 -20.76 -8.38
N ALA A 13 -5.63 -21.13 -7.70
CA ALA A 13 -5.70 -22.32 -6.87
C ALA A 13 -5.77 -23.62 -7.69
N VAL A 14 -6.42 -23.64 -8.84
CA VAL A 14 -6.46 -24.81 -9.75
C VAL A 14 -5.09 -25.07 -10.37
N SER A 15 -4.28 -24.03 -10.59
CA SER A 15 -2.88 -24.19 -11.02
C SER A 15 -1.97 -24.72 -9.88
N ALA A 16 -2.29 -24.42 -8.62
CA ALA A 16 -1.54 -24.88 -7.45
C ALA A 16 -1.73 -26.37 -7.13
N SER A 17 -2.84 -27.00 -7.57
CA SER A 17 -3.10 -28.43 -7.31
C SER A 17 -2.16 -29.40 -8.04
N ASN A 18 -1.37 -28.92 -9.01
CA ASN A 18 -0.35 -29.70 -9.72
C ASN A 18 1.10 -29.42 -9.27
N LEU A 19 1.32 -28.50 -8.31
CA LEU A 19 2.63 -28.26 -7.71
C LEU A 19 2.86 -29.18 -6.50
N ARG A 20 3.11 -30.48 -6.76
CA ARG A 20 3.72 -31.38 -5.78
C ARG A 20 5.19 -31.04 -5.62
N PHE A 21 5.50 -30.06 -4.81
CA PHE A 21 6.79 -29.91 -4.09
C PHE A 21 6.57 -29.02 -2.86
N ILE A 22 5.71 -29.48 -1.95
CA ILE A 22 5.80 -29.02 -0.56
C ILE A 22 6.75 -30.00 0.11
N ASP A 23 7.92 -29.52 0.48
CA ASP A 23 8.81 -30.19 1.40
C ASP A 23 8.02 -30.44 2.70
N ARG A 24 7.71 -31.71 3.01
CA ARG A 24 6.90 -32.11 4.16
C ARG A 24 7.65 -32.10 5.49
N ASN A 25 8.68 -31.32 5.61
CA ASN A 25 9.16 -30.87 6.90
C ASN A 25 8.20 -29.78 7.33
N HIS A 26 7.39 -29.99 8.37
CA HIS A 26 6.41 -29.02 8.89
C HIS A 26 7.02 -27.63 8.86
N PRO A 27 6.55 -26.70 8.03
CA PRO A 27 7.02 -25.33 8.11
C PRO A 27 6.74 -24.87 9.54
N GLN A 28 7.76 -24.44 10.24
CA GLN A 28 7.60 -23.82 11.54
C GLN A 28 6.70 -22.62 11.29
N LEU A 29 5.48 -22.65 11.84
CA LEU A 29 4.53 -21.53 11.69
C LEU A 29 5.24 -20.27 12.19
N ILE A 30 5.54 -19.37 11.26
CA ILE A 30 6.17 -18.12 11.59
C ILE A 30 5.14 -17.28 12.33
N PRO A 31 5.45 -16.79 13.54
CA PRO A 31 4.49 -15.98 14.28
C PRO A 31 4.13 -14.71 13.47
N PRO A 32 2.86 -14.29 13.50
CA PRO A 32 2.48 -13.01 12.92
C PRO A 32 3.17 -11.85 13.66
N PRO A 33 3.28 -10.68 13.04
CA PRO A 33 3.96 -9.50 13.61
C PRO A 33 3.55 -9.16 15.04
N SER A 34 2.27 -9.29 15.39
CA SER A 34 1.76 -9.06 16.75
C SER A 34 2.38 -9.97 17.81
N ASN A 35 2.88 -11.14 17.42
CA ASN A 35 3.50 -12.14 18.28
C ASN A 35 5.01 -12.34 18.02
N ASP A 36 5.59 -11.56 17.09
CA ASP A 36 7.01 -11.63 16.76
C ASP A 36 7.78 -10.48 17.45
N PRO A 37 8.69 -10.77 18.39
CA PRO A 37 9.48 -9.76 19.08
C PRO A 37 10.30 -8.83 18.15
N PHE A 38 10.46 -9.20 16.89
CA PHE A 38 11.11 -8.34 15.91
C PHE A 38 10.33 -7.05 15.69
N TYR A 39 9.01 -7.07 15.75
CA TYR A 39 8.16 -5.88 15.50
C TYR A 39 7.93 -5.04 16.76
N ALA A 40 8.38 -5.49 17.92
CA ALA A 40 8.15 -4.76 19.16
C ALA A 40 8.85 -3.41 19.17
N VAL A 41 8.12 -2.36 19.51
CA VAL A 41 8.65 -1.02 19.76
C VAL A 41 9.49 -1.08 21.04
N PRO A 42 10.79 -0.73 21.02
CA PRO A 42 11.63 -0.82 22.21
C PRO A 42 11.26 0.25 23.24
N GLY A 43 11.42 -0.07 24.53
CA GLY A 43 11.09 0.86 25.62
C GLY A 43 11.93 2.13 25.67
N ASN A 44 13.06 2.18 24.97
CA ASN A 44 13.92 3.34 24.83
C ASN A 44 13.77 4.05 23.47
N ILE A 45 12.63 3.92 22.81
CA ILE A 45 12.39 4.47 21.46
C ILE A 45 12.65 5.97 21.37
N ASP A 46 12.48 6.71 22.48
CA ASP A 46 12.75 8.16 22.58
C ASP A 46 14.21 8.52 22.34
N THR A 47 15.14 7.58 22.48
CA THR A 47 16.59 7.82 22.25
C THR A 47 16.98 7.74 20.79
N PHE A 48 16.08 7.32 19.91
CA PHE A 48 16.30 7.21 18.47
C PHE A 48 15.72 8.41 17.73
N SER A 49 16.43 8.85 16.71
CA SER A 49 15.97 9.89 15.78
C SER A 49 15.14 9.29 14.65
N PRO A 50 14.24 10.07 13.98
CA PRO A 50 13.52 9.60 12.80
C PRO A 50 14.41 8.94 11.76
N GLY A 51 14.04 7.71 11.36
CA GLY A 51 14.80 6.88 10.42
C GLY A 51 16.05 6.19 11.00
N ASP A 52 16.29 6.23 12.32
CA ASP A 52 17.35 5.42 12.91
C ASP A 52 16.99 3.94 12.86
N ILE A 53 17.93 3.11 12.46
CA ILE A 53 17.78 1.66 12.41
C ILE A 53 17.89 1.11 13.83
N ILE A 54 16.84 0.42 14.28
CA ILE A 54 16.79 -0.19 15.61
C ILE A 54 17.38 -1.60 15.55
N LYS A 55 16.95 -2.39 14.59
CA LYS A 55 17.45 -3.75 14.32
C LYS A 55 17.07 -4.18 12.90
N HIS A 56 17.73 -5.24 12.43
CA HIS A 56 17.44 -5.82 11.12
C HIS A 56 17.57 -7.34 11.16
N ARG A 57 17.02 -8.01 10.16
CA ARG A 57 17.16 -9.45 9.93
C ARG A 57 16.92 -9.80 8.46
N GLU A 58 17.31 -10.99 8.06
CA GLU A 58 16.74 -11.61 6.86
C GLU A 58 15.28 -12.02 7.14
N PRO A 59 14.37 -11.98 6.16
CA PRO A 59 13.01 -12.45 6.34
C PRO A 59 12.96 -13.90 6.83
N PRO A 60 12.10 -14.23 7.80
CA PRO A 60 12.06 -15.58 8.39
C PRO A 60 11.52 -16.66 7.45
N SER A 61 10.96 -16.26 6.32
CA SER A 61 10.53 -17.10 5.21
C SER A 61 10.82 -16.42 3.89
N ARG A 62 10.85 -17.20 2.80
CA ARG A 62 11.07 -16.62 1.47
C ARG A 62 9.97 -15.62 1.10
N ILE A 63 10.33 -14.58 0.37
CA ILE A 63 9.38 -13.67 -0.28
C ILE A 63 8.73 -14.42 -1.44
N SER A 64 7.41 -14.40 -1.52
CA SER A 64 6.66 -15.18 -2.51
C SER A 64 5.32 -14.56 -2.84
N ALA A 65 4.99 -14.46 -4.12
CA ALA A 65 3.67 -14.12 -4.62
C ALA A 65 3.01 -15.38 -5.21
N TYR A 66 1.85 -15.78 -4.70
CA TYR A 66 1.11 -16.96 -5.17
C TYR A 66 1.98 -18.23 -5.26
N GLY A 67 2.88 -18.42 -4.30
CA GLY A 67 3.84 -19.53 -4.29
C GLY A 67 5.07 -19.35 -5.20
N TRP A 68 5.14 -18.24 -5.98
CA TRP A 68 6.26 -17.90 -6.82
C TRP A 68 7.17 -16.85 -6.16
N THR A 69 8.46 -17.14 -6.15
CA THR A 69 9.47 -16.17 -5.68
C THR A 69 9.96 -15.35 -6.86
N PRO A 70 9.98 -14.00 -6.77
CA PRO A 70 10.48 -13.12 -7.82
C PRO A 70 11.85 -13.58 -8.33
N THR A 71 11.99 -13.76 -9.64
CA THR A 71 13.19 -14.38 -10.24
C THR A 71 14.40 -13.46 -10.20
N HIS A 72 14.17 -12.15 -10.21
CA HIS A 72 15.22 -11.15 -10.12
C HIS A 72 15.66 -10.86 -8.68
N LEU A 73 14.93 -11.32 -7.68
CA LEU A 73 15.29 -11.13 -6.26
C LEU A 73 16.50 -12.02 -5.90
N GLN A 74 17.53 -11.39 -5.31
CA GLN A 74 18.70 -12.08 -4.78
C GLN A 74 18.69 -12.16 -3.26
N LYS A 75 18.41 -11.05 -2.59
CA LYS A 75 18.38 -10.94 -1.13
C LYS A 75 17.21 -10.08 -0.68
N ALA A 76 16.80 -10.29 0.56
CA ALA A 76 15.85 -9.41 1.22
C ALA A 76 16.28 -9.17 2.67
N TYR A 77 15.96 -7.98 3.21
CA TYR A 77 16.20 -7.61 4.60
C TYR A 77 14.96 -6.95 5.17
N GLN A 78 14.61 -7.29 6.40
CA GLN A 78 13.65 -6.56 7.20
C GLN A 78 14.40 -5.64 8.14
N ILE A 79 14.01 -4.37 8.18
CA ILE A 79 14.64 -3.33 9.00
C ILE A 79 13.57 -2.68 9.85
N LEU A 80 13.68 -2.81 11.17
CA LEU A 80 12.88 -2.05 12.12
C LEU A 80 13.56 -0.71 12.34
N TYR A 81 12.82 0.38 12.12
CA TYR A 81 13.32 1.74 12.23
C TYR A 81 12.40 2.62 13.08
N ARG A 82 12.97 3.68 13.66
CA ARG A 82 12.21 4.66 14.41
C ARG A 82 11.43 5.57 13.47
N THR A 83 10.14 5.78 13.78
CA THR A 83 9.26 6.73 13.12
C THR A 83 8.39 7.48 14.16
N THR A 84 7.44 8.28 13.69
CA THR A 84 6.55 9.11 14.50
C THR A 84 5.10 8.72 14.23
N ASP A 85 4.28 8.60 15.26
CA ASP A 85 2.86 8.32 15.09
C ASP A 85 2.04 9.61 14.79
N SER A 86 0.72 9.49 14.61
CA SER A 86 -0.13 10.65 14.31
C SER A 86 -0.27 11.63 15.46
N GLN A 87 0.12 11.23 16.69
CA GLN A 87 0.13 12.07 17.89
C GLN A 87 1.52 12.70 18.16
N GLU A 88 2.41 12.68 17.16
CA GLU A 88 3.80 13.16 17.24
C GLU A 88 4.65 12.38 18.26
N SER A 89 4.21 11.18 18.67
CA SER A 89 4.95 10.33 19.60
C SER A 89 5.93 9.40 18.85
N PRO A 90 7.12 9.14 19.41
CA PRO A 90 8.06 8.21 18.81
C PRO A 90 7.51 6.78 18.83
N THR A 91 7.65 6.09 17.70
CA THR A 91 7.25 4.70 17.51
C THR A 91 8.20 4.02 16.53
N ALA A 92 7.88 2.81 16.07
CA ALA A 92 8.68 2.10 15.10
C ALA A 92 7.80 1.52 13.99
N ALA A 93 8.40 1.35 12.81
CA ALA A 93 7.81 0.64 11.70
C ALA A 93 8.85 -0.30 11.08
N VAL A 94 8.41 -1.25 10.26
CA VAL A 94 9.31 -2.15 9.52
C VAL A 94 9.30 -1.76 8.05
N LEU A 95 10.43 -1.88 7.38
CA LEU A 95 10.50 -1.93 5.93
C LEU A 95 11.17 -3.24 5.49
N THR A 96 10.78 -3.72 4.31
CA THR A 96 11.48 -4.82 3.63
C THR A 96 12.24 -4.28 2.44
N ALA A 97 13.58 -4.47 2.44
CA ALA A 97 14.42 -4.16 1.29
C ALA A 97 14.59 -5.39 0.42
N LEU A 98 14.25 -5.28 -0.86
CA LEU A 98 14.35 -6.32 -1.88
C LEU A 98 15.52 -5.98 -2.80
N ILE A 99 16.57 -6.76 -2.76
CA ILE A 99 17.81 -6.53 -3.53
C ILE A 99 17.82 -7.46 -4.74
N PRO A 100 17.79 -6.94 -5.98
CA PRO A 100 17.84 -7.76 -7.17
C PRO A 100 19.25 -8.31 -7.44
N ARG A 101 19.33 -9.28 -8.36
CA ARG A 101 20.60 -9.73 -8.91
C ARG A 101 21.24 -8.57 -9.69
N ASP A 102 22.56 -8.43 -9.57
CA ASP A 102 23.33 -7.36 -10.22
C ASP A 102 22.73 -5.94 -9.94
N ALA A 103 22.33 -5.69 -8.69
CA ALA A 103 21.67 -4.47 -8.28
C ALA A 103 22.44 -3.19 -8.63
N ASP A 104 21.74 -2.19 -9.15
CA ASP A 104 22.20 -0.80 -9.18
C ASP A 104 21.91 -0.17 -7.81
N TYR A 105 22.91 -0.16 -6.94
CA TYR A 105 22.78 0.34 -5.57
C TYR A 105 22.55 1.85 -5.47
N ASN A 106 22.59 2.56 -6.60
CA ASN A 106 22.26 3.99 -6.71
C ASN A 106 20.80 4.26 -7.09
N LYS A 107 19.98 3.22 -7.32
CA LYS A 107 18.58 3.38 -7.73
C LYS A 107 17.66 2.59 -6.82
N VAL A 108 16.76 3.30 -6.14
CA VAL A 108 15.81 2.71 -5.19
C VAL A 108 14.40 3.20 -5.48
N ILE A 109 13.45 2.28 -5.47
CA ILE A 109 12.01 2.57 -5.47
C ILE A 109 11.43 2.22 -4.11
N SER A 110 10.80 3.21 -3.45
CA SER A 110 9.90 2.95 -2.35
C SER A 110 8.53 2.58 -2.92
N LEU A 111 8.15 1.31 -2.78
CA LEU A 111 6.88 0.77 -3.24
C LEU A 111 5.93 0.71 -2.05
N GLN A 112 4.90 1.55 -2.07
CA GLN A 112 3.82 1.51 -1.11
C GLN A 112 2.80 0.48 -1.59
N MET A 113 2.76 -0.67 -0.92
CA MET A 113 1.75 -1.71 -1.16
C MET A 113 0.51 -1.39 -0.32
N ALA A 114 -0.68 -1.53 -0.90
CA ALA A 114 -1.93 -1.35 -0.15
C ALA A 114 -2.03 -2.39 0.98
N GLU A 115 -2.16 -1.91 2.21
CA GLU A 115 -2.38 -2.71 3.42
C GLU A 115 -3.87 -2.74 3.77
N ASP A 116 -4.50 -1.56 3.85
CA ASP A 116 -5.93 -1.29 4.04
C ASP A 116 -6.53 -2.12 5.21
N SER A 117 -5.81 -2.24 6.30
CA SER A 117 -6.10 -3.18 7.39
C SER A 117 -5.83 -2.57 8.76
N ALA A 118 -6.62 -2.95 9.77
CA ALA A 118 -6.53 -2.40 11.11
C ALA A 118 -5.65 -3.26 12.06
N THR A 119 -4.65 -3.97 11.52
CA THR A 119 -3.73 -4.80 12.32
C THR A 119 -2.34 -4.86 11.69
N ILE A 120 -1.31 -4.81 12.55
CA ILE A 120 0.09 -4.97 12.14
C ILE A 120 0.34 -6.29 11.40
N ASP A 121 -0.50 -7.32 11.66
CA ASP A 121 -0.35 -8.64 11.06
C ASP A 121 -0.59 -8.66 9.55
N CYS A 122 -1.04 -7.53 8.99
CA CYS A 122 -1.29 -7.36 7.56
C CYS A 122 -0.22 -6.54 6.83
N GLY A 123 0.79 -6.07 7.54
CA GLY A 123 1.91 -5.34 6.94
C GLY A 123 2.63 -6.16 5.86
N PRO A 124 3.06 -5.51 4.77
CA PRO A 124 3.75 -6.16 3.65
C PRO A 124 4.96 -6.99 4.06
N SER A 125 5.70 -6.58 5.10
CA SER A 125 6.85 -7.34 5.60
C SER A 125 6.49 -8.78 6.04
N TYR A 126 5.24 -9.03 6.43
CA TYR A 126 4.71 -10.34 6.75
C TYR A 126 3.94 -10.96 5.59
N THR A 127 3.01 -10.22 4.97
CA THR A 127 2.11 -10.76 3.95
C THR A 127 2.81 -11.08 2.61
N MET A 128 4.04 -10.61 2.39
CA MET A 128 4.91 -11.06 1.29
C MET A 128 5.59 -12.41 1.57
N LEU A 129 5.52 -12.94 2.78
CA LEU A 129 6.16 -14.22 3.12
C LEU A 129 5.33 -15.40 2.62
N ALA A 130 6.00 -16.43 2.13
CA ALA A 130 5.33 -17.65 1.69
C ALA A 130 4.51 -18.32 2.81
N SER A 131 4.98 -18.24 4.05
CA SER A 131 4.30 -18.79 5.23
C SER A 131 3.03 -18.03 5.61
N ALA A 132 2.92 -16.73 5.32
CA ALA A 132 1.73 -15.95 5.62
C ALA A 132 0.51 -16.41 4.80
N GLN A 133 0.74 -17.04 3.64
CA GLN A 133 -0.33 -17.52 2.78
C GLN A 133 -1.06 -18.76 3.33
N GLU A 134 -0.47 -19.41 4.35
CA GLU A 134 -1.10 -20.56 5.02
C GLU A 134 -2.18 -20.13 6.03
N ASN A 135 -2.22 -18.85 6.40
CA ASN A 135 -3.25 -18.30 7.30
C ASN A 135 -4.33 -17.57 6.50
N PRO A 136 -5.55 -18.13 6.35
CA PRO A 136 -6.60 -17.55 5.52
C PRO A 136 -7.14 -16.20 6.03
N LEU A 137 -6.91 -15.86 7.30
CA LEU A 137 -7.29 -14.56 7.86
C LEU A 137 -6.23 -13.49 7.62
N LEU A 138 -4.96 -13.88 7.52
CA LEU A 138 -3.83 -12.96 7.40
C LEU A 138 -3.21 -12.93 6.00
N MET A 139 -3.65 -13.78 5.07
CA MET A 139 -3.22 -13.69 3.67
C MET A 139 -3.74 -12.41 3.03
N SER A 140 -2.95 -11.80 2.16
CA SER A 140 -3.32 -10.59 1.42
C SER A 140 -3.09 -10.78 -0.08
N ASN A 141 -4.17 -11.00 -0.83
CA ASN A 141 -4.09 -11.07 -2.29
C ASN A 141 -3.63 -9.76 -2.93
N ILE A 142 -3.92 -8.62 -2.28
CA ILE A 142 -3.47 -7.31 -2.77
C ILE A 142 -1.95 -7.22 -2.68
N THR A 143 -1.36 -7.55 -1.53
CA THR A 143 0.10 -7.58 -1.36
C THR A 143 0.73 -8.58 -2.34
N GLN A 144 0.13 -9.77 -2.51
CA GLN A 144 0.59 -10.77 -3.47
C GLN A 144 0.62 -10.24 -4.91
N LEU A 145 -0.44 -9.52 -5.32
CA LEU A 145 -0.53 -8.90 -6.64
C LEU A 145 0.51 -7.78 -6.80
N GLN A 146 0.65 -6.92 -5.78
CA GLN A 146 1.59 -5.80 -5.83
C GLN A 146 3.06 -6.24 -5.71
N LEU A 147 3.32 -7.43 -5.16
CA LEU A 147 4.66 -8.04 -5.25
C LEU A 147 5.04 -8.36 -6.70
N LEU A 148 4.09 -8.61 -7.59
CA LEU A 148 4.36 -8.70 -9.03
C LEU A 148 4.84 -7.36 -9.60
N PHE A 149 4.34 -6.21 -9.10
CA PHE A 149 4.86 -4.89 -9.49
C PHE A 149 6.32 -4.69 -9.06
N ALA A 150 6.68 -5.22 -7.88
CA ALA A 150 8.07 -5.21 -7.44
C ALA A 150 8.99 -5.94 -8.43
N GLU A 151 8.56 -7.06 -9.02
CA GLU A 151 9.36 -7.77 -10.02
C GLU A 151 9.65 -6.92 -11.27
N VAL A 152 8.70 -6.09 -11.71
CA VAL A 152 8.91 -5.15 -12.83
C VAL A 152 10.04 -4.17 -12.52
N VAL A 153 10.16 -3.73 -11.27
CA VAL A 153 11.23 -2.84 -10.80
C VAL A 153 12.55 -3.59 -10.64
N LEU A 154 12.51 -4.78 -10.01
CA LEU A 154 13.68 -5.63 -9.79
C LEU A 154 14.33 -6.07 -11.12
N ALA A 155 13.54 -6.31 -12.17
CA ALA A 155 14.02 -6.64 -13.51
C ALA A 155 14.89 -5.53 -14.13
N ARG A 156 14.73 -4.29 -13.68
CA ARG A 156 15.58 -3.13 -14.05
C ARG A 156 16.84 -3.01 -13.20
N LYS A 157 17.10 -3.99 -12.34
CA LYS A 157 18.20 -3.99 -11.36
C LYS A 157 18.09 -2.91 -10.29
N TRP A 158 16.91 -2.32 -10.09
CA TRP A 158 16.70 -1.33 -9.04
C TRP A 158 16.25 -2.01 -7.75
N ILE A 159 16.69 -1.46 -6.63
CA ILE A 159 16.30 -1.93 -5.32
C ILE A 159 14.88 -1.46 -5.02
N VAL A 160 14.09 -2.31 -4.40
CA VAL A 160 12.75 -1.96 -3.91
C VAL A 160 12.76 -1.98 -2.39
N ILE A 161 12.26 -0.92 -1.78
CA ILE A 161 11.91 -0.92 -0.35
C ILE A 161 10.39 -0.88 -0.20
N VAL A 162 9.86 -1.68 0.71
CA VAL A 162 8.43 -1.79 0.99
C VAL A 162 8.21 -1.50 2.47
N PRO A 163 7.77 -0.28 2.85
CA PRO A 163 7.47 0.05 4.24
C PRO A 163 6.10 -0.48 4.66
N ASP A 164 5.98 -0.99 5.90
CA ASP A 164 4.71 -1.24 6.59
C ASP A 164 4.23 0.11 7.16
N TYR A 165 3.62 0.93 6.31
CA TYR A 165 3.37 2.34 6.61
C TYR A 165 2.18 2.58 7.54
N GLU A 166 1.34 1.58 7.79
CA GLU A 166 0.27 1.67 8.79
C GLU A 166 0.81 1.47 10.21
N GLY A 167 2.08 1.09 10.34
CA GLY A 167 2.82 1.05 11.59
C GLY A 167 2.38 -0.04 12.57
N PRO A 168 2.84 0.03 13.84
CA PRO A 168 2.70 -1.08 14.78
C PRO A 168 1.28 -1.31 15.30
N LYS A 169 0.34 -0.42 14.97
CA LYS A 169 -1.07 -0.53 15.38
C LYS A 169 -2.02 -0.82 14.20
N GLY A 170 -1.49 -1.02 12.97
CA GLY A 170 -2.31 -1.13 11.78
C GLY A 170 -3.21 0.11 11.63
N SER A 171 -2.58 1.29 11.57
CA SER A 171 -3.28 2.57 11.62
C SER A 171 -3.79 2.97 10.24
N PHE A 172 -4.61 2.10 9.62
CA PHE A 172 -5.22 2.40 8.32
C PHE A 172 -5.97 3.74 8.36
N ALA A 173 -5.85 4.53 7.33
CA ALA A 173 -6.40 5.89 7.20
C ALA A 173 -5.75 6.96 8.11
N ALA A 174 -4.74 6.63 8.92
CA ALA A 174 -4.00 7.61 9.71
C ALA A 174 -2.86 8.21 8.88
N ASN A 175 -3.16 9.25 8.11
CA ASN A 175 -2.27 9.81 7.10
C ASN A 175 -0.92 10.31 7.65
N LYS A 176 -0.91 10.91 8.86
CA LYS A 176 0.35 11.35 9.48
C LYS A 176 1.27 10.17 9.78
N MET A 177 0.73 9.09 10.40
CA MET A 177 1.49 7.87 10.62
C MET A 177 2.05 7.32 9.31
N THR A 178 1.19 7.24 8.27
CA THR A 178 1.57 6.77 6.93
C THR A 178 2.72 7.59 6.34
N GLY A 179 2.60 8.92 6.32
CA GLY A 179 3.62 9.81 5.76
C GLY A 179 4.93 9.76 6.53
N HIS A 180 4.86 9.77 7.86
CA HIS A 180 6.04 9.63 8.72
C HIS A 180 6.74 8.29 8.47
N ALA A 181 6.02 7.17 8.47
CA ALA A 181 6.61 5.86 8.27
C ALA A 181 7.29 5.73 6.90
N ILE A 182 6.69 6.23 5.82
CA ILE A 182 7.32 6.19 4.49
C ILE A 182 8.59 7.04 4.45
N LEU A 183 8.52 8.29 4.91
CA LEU A 183 9.67 9.22 4.85
C LEU A 183 10.80 8.79 5.78
N ASP A 184 10.49 8.28 6.97
CA ASP A 184 11.48 7.71 7.89
C ASP A 184 12.04 6.38 7.39
N GLY A 185 11.23 5.58 6.68
CA GLY A 185 11.69 4.39 5.97
C GLY A 185 12.72 4.73 4.89
N ILE A 186 12.56 5.85 4.18
CA ILE A 186 13.58 6.37 3.25
C ILE A 186 14.84 6.78 4.03
N ARG A 187 14.72 7.53 5.14
CA ARG A 187 15.87 7.86 6.00
C ARG A 187 16.63 6.62 6.47
N ALA A 188 15.89 5.59 6.93
CA ALA A 188 16.48 4.32 7.34
C ALA A 188 17.20 3.63 6.17
N THR A 189 16.62 3.68 4.97
CA THR A 189 17.25 3.14 3.76
C THR A 189 18.58 3.84 3.46
N LEU A 190 18.64 5.17 3.53
CA LEU A 190 19.87 5.92 3.31
C LEU A 190 20.97 5.60 4.33
N ARG A 191 20.59 5.13 5.54
CA ARG A 191 21.50 4.72 6.61
C ARG A 191 21.86 3.23 6.59
N SER A 192 21.27 2.45 5.68
CA SER A 192 21.36 0.99 5.66
C SER A 192 22.52 0.42 4.83
N ASN A 193 23.46 1.25 4.34
CA ASN A 193 24.57 0.82 3.48
C ASN A 193 25.29 -0.44 4.01
N HIS A 194 25.62 -0.47 5.31
CA HIS A 194 26.31 -1.59 5.94
C HIS A 194 25.47 -2.89 6.04
N ILE A 195 24.15 -2.81 5.81
CA ILE A 195 23.22 -3.94 5.80
C ILE A 195 22.89 -4.35 4.36
N THR A 196 22.45 -3.37 3.57
CA THR A 196 21.84 -3.59 2.25
C THR A 196 22.83 -3.36 1.09
N GLY A 197 23.89 -2.61 1.32
CA GLY A 197 24.81 -2.14 0.27
C GLY A 197 24.30 -0.89 -0.48
N ILE A 198 23.09 -0.38 -0.19
CA ILE A 198 22.54 0.81 -0.84
C ILE A 198 23.48 1.99 -0.61
N GLU A 199 23.79 2.71 -1.69
CA GLU A 199 24.66 3.90 -1.60
C GLU A 199 24.04 4.98 -0.70
N PRO A 200 24.85 5.83 -0.04
CA PRO A 200 24.32 6.84 0.89
C PRO A 200 23.39 7.88 0.26
N ASN A 201 23.52 8.14 -1.03
CA ASN A 201 22.73 9.14 -1.78
C ASN A 201 22.19 8.55 -3.08
N PRO A 202 21.35 7.50 -3.02
CA PRO A 202 20.80 6.89 -4.21
C PRO A 202 19.72 7.79 -4.82
N LYS A 203 19.41 7.60 -6.09
CA LYS A 203 18.21 8.18 -6.70
C LYS A 203 16.99 7.46 -6.19
N MET A 204 16.08 8.19 -5.55
CA MET A 204 14.85 7.65 -4.93
C MET A 204 13.63 7.99 -5.75
N GLY A 205 12.82 6.98 -6.05
CA GLY A 205 11.46 7.17 -6.59
C GLY A 205 10.43 6.54 -5.67
N LEU A 206 9.18 7.02 -5.75
CA LEU A 206 8.03 6.44 -5.05
C LEU A 206 7.08 5.83 -6.06
N LEU A 207 6.48 4.69 -5.71
CA LEU A 207 5.49 4.00 -6.53
C LEU A 207 4.40 3.45 -5.63
N GLY A 208 3.13 3.71 -5.95
CA GLY A 208 2.00 3.12 -5.24
C GLY A 208 0.79 2.92 -6.14
N TYR A 209 -0.05 1.95 -5.79
CA TYR A 209 -1.32 1.69 -6.43
C TYR A 209 -2.44 1.53 -5.40
N SER A 210 -3.65 2.06 -5.67
CA SER A 210 -4.81 1.98 -4.76
C SER A 210 -4.49 2.60 -3.39
N GLY A 211 -4.68 1.89 -2.27
CA GLY A 211 -4.25 2.34 -0.94
C GLY A 211 -2.79 2.76 -0.90
N GLY A 212 -1.90 2.06 -1.63
CA GLY A 212 -0.50 2.44 -1.78
C GLY A 212 -0.30 3.76 -2.55
N ALA A 213 -1.19 4.10 -3.50
CA ALA A 213 -1.15 5.40 -4.16
C ALA A 213 -1.58 6.52 -3.21
N ALA A 214 -2.59 6.29 -2.37
CA ALA A 214 -2.98 7.22 -1.32
C ALA A 214 -1.83 7.45 -0.32
N ALA A 215 -1.14 6.39 0.08
CA ALA A 215 0.04 6.46 0.94
C ALA A 215 1.20 7.25 0.28
N THR A 216 1.44 7.02 -1.01
CA THR A 216 2.43 7.78 -1.80
C THR A 216 2.05 9.26 -1.87
N GLN A 217 0.76 9.58 -2.11
CA GLN A 217 0.24 10.95 -2.11
C GLN A 217 0.50 11.66 -0.78
N VAL A 218 0.22 10.97 0.33
CA VAL A 218 0.50 11.49 1.69
C VAL A 218 1.98 11.77 1.86
N ALA A 219 2.87 10.84 1.49
CA ALA A 219 4.31 11.02 1.62
C ALA A 219 4.82 12.24 0.85
N VAL A 220 4.40 12.44 -0.42
CA VAL A 220 4.87 13.60 -1.22
C VAL A 220 4.29 14.92 -0.72
N THR A 221 3.09 14.92 -0.13
CA THR A 221 2.48 16.13 0.45
C THR A 221 3.10 16.52 1.79
N MET A 222 3.57 15.56 2.59
CA MET A 222 4.26 15.80 3.85
C MET A 222 5.76 16.08 3.68
N HIS A 223 6.35 15.69 2.54
CA HIS A 223 7.79 15.69 2.30
C HIS A 223 8.45 17.02 2.65
N GLU A 224 7.96 18.15 2.12
CA GLU A 224 8.60 19.46 2.34
C GLU A 224 8.56 19.91 3.81
N GLY A 225 7.49 19.55 4.53
CA GLY A 225 7.31 19.94 5.93
C GLY A 225 8.02 19.02 6.93
N TYR A 226 8.16 17.74 6.61
CA TYR A 226 8.66 16.73 7.55
C TYR A 226 10.07 16.23 7.26
N ALA A 227 10.41 16.08 5.98
CA ALA A 227 11.67 15.49 5.53
C ALA A 227 12.29 16.26 4.35
N PRO A 228 12.48 17.61 4.47
CA PRO A 228 12.91 18.45 3.36
C PRO A 228 14.30 18.12 2.83
N GLU A 229 15.10 17.39 3.58
CA GLU A 229 16.45 16.93 3.23
C GLU A 229 16.45 15.75 2.26
N LEU A 230 15.33 15.04 2.12
CA LEU A 230 15.24 13.90 1.21
C LEU A 230 15.11 14.38 -0.25
N GLU A 231 15.80 13.69 -1.15
CA GLU A 231 15.70 13.93 -2.58
C GLU A 231 14.84 12.85 -3.23
N ILE A 232 13.59 13.20 -3.62
CA ILE A 232 12.64 12.32 -4.31
C ILE A 232 12.64 12.73 -5.78
N ALA A 233 13.16 11.85 -6.65
CA ALA A 233 13.30 12.11 -8.09
C ALA A 233 11.94 12.15 -8.81
N GLY A 234 10.94 11.43 -8.28
CA GLY A 234 9.58 11.43 -8.79
C GLY A 234 8.70 10.46 -8.04
N ALA A 235 7.38 10.65 -8.14
CA ALA A 235 6.39 9.76 -7.53
C ALA A 235 5.30 9.36 -8.54
N ALA A 236 5.05 8.06 -8.65
CA ALA A 236 4.02 7.50 -9.51
C ALA A 236 2.87 6.93 -8.65
N MET A 237 1.64 7.34 -8.95
CA MET A 237 0.44 7.02 -8.20
C MET A 237 -0.67 6.58 -9.14
N GLY A 238 -1.15 5.34 -8.99
CA GLY A 238 -2.22 4.80 -9.82
C GLY A 238 -3.42 4.31 -9.03
N GLY A 239 -4.61 4.37 -9.63
CA GLY A 239 -5.83 3.95 -8.94
C GLY A 239 -6.06 4.74 -7.66
N LEU A 240 -5.78 6.05 -7.67
CA LEU A 240 -5.96 6.93 -6.52
C LEU A 240 -7.40 6.90 -6.03
N SER A 241 -7.56 6.91 -4.71
CA SER A 241 -8.82 7.18 -4.04
C SER A 241 -8.80 8.60 -3.52
N SER A 242 -9.75 9.41 -3.94
CA SER A 242 -9.91 10.77 -3.43
C SER A 242 -11.12 10.82 -2.50
N LEU A 243 -10.86 10.75 -1.21
CA LEU A 243 -11.86 11.03 -0.20
C LEU A 243 -11.87 12.54 0.06
N GLY A 244 -12.97 13.21 -0.26
CA GLY A 244 -13.17 14.62 0.05
C GLY A 244 -13.27 14.84 1.56
N ASN A 245 -14.09 14.02 2.21
CA ASN A 245 -14.33 13.99 3.65
C ASN A 245 -14.20 12.56 4.16
N ALA A 246 -13.90 12.40 5.44
CA ALA A 246 -13.78 11.06 6.05
C ALA A 246 -15.08 10.25 5.96
N SER A 247 -16.23 10.92 6.10
CA SER A 247 -17.54 10.26 6.02
C SER A 247 -17.90 9.74 4.62
N ASP A 248 -17.14 10.09 3.57
CA ASP A 248 -17.32 9.54 2.22
C ASP A 248 -17.10 8.01 2.21
N ILE A 249 -16.31 7.48 3.15
CA ILE A 249 -16.15 6.03 3.35
C ILE A 249 -17.50 5.32 3.58
N PHE A 250 -18.49 6.01 4.13
CA PHE A 250 -19.81 5.43 4.37
C PHE A 250 -20.65 5.23 3.09
N SER A 251 -20.25 5.83 1.97
CA SER A 251 -20.90 5.64 0.67
C SER A 251 -20.81 4.20 0.17
N ILE A 252 -19.78 3.45 0.61
CA ILE A 252 -19.60 2.04 0.25
C ILE A 252 -20.39 1.07 1.14
N ASN A 253 -21.16 1.57 2.12
CA ASN A 253 -22.02 0.75 2.98
C ASN A 253 -23.01 -0.06 2.15
N LYS A 254 -23.27 -1.31 2.51
CA LYS A 254 -24.10 -2.26 1.75
C LYS A 254 -23.56 -2.58 0.36
N GLY A 255 -22.32 -2.22 0.09
CA GLY A 255 -21.63 -2.49 -1.17
C GLY A 255 -20.62 -3.63 -1.07
N PRO A 256 -19.98 -3.97 -2.18
CA PRO A 256 -18.95 -5.03 -2.21
C PRO A 256 -17.70 -4.69 -1.39
N SER A 257 -17.46 -3.42 -1.14
CA SER A 257 -16.30 -2.90 -0.39
C SER A 257 -16.63 -2.49 1.06
N ALA A 258 -17.81 -2.87 1.58
CA ALA A 258 -18.24 -2.47 2.92
C ALA A 258 -17.26 -2.87 4.05
N GLY A 259 -16.41 -3.88 3.82
CA GLY A 259 -15.35 -4.30 4.75
C GLY A 259 -14.25 -3.26 4.99
N LEU A 260 -14.10 -2.28 4.11
CA LEU A 260 -13.18 -1.16 4.34
C LEU A 260 -13.67 -0.21 5.45
N ILE A 261 -14.99 -0.14 5.71
CA ILE A 261 -15.54 0.78 6.72
C ILE A 261 -15.02 0.44 8.12
N PRO A 262 -15.20 -0.78 8.66
CA PRO A 262 -14.70 -1.09 9.99
C PRO A 262 -13.17 -1.05 10.05
N SER A 263 -12.46 -1.47 8.99
CA SER A 263 -11.00 -1.38 8.93
C SER A 263 -10.51 0.06 9.05
N ALA A 264 -11.10 1.01 8.28
CA ALA A 264 -10.72 2.41 8.32
C ALA A 264 -11.09 3.09 9.66
N LEU A 265 -12.28 2.80 10.20
CA LEU A 265 -12.69 3.35 11.50
C LEU A 265 -11.76 2.88 12.62
N LEU A 266 -11.44 1.59 12.70
CA LEU A 266 -10.58 1.01 13.73
C LEU A 266 -9.11 1.43 13.55
N GLY A 267 -8.61 1.45 12.32
CA GLY A 267 -7.25 1.89 12.01
C GLY A 267 -7.03 3.36 12.40
N LEU A 268 -7.95 4.26 12.02
CA LEU A 268 -7.88 5.66 12.41
C LEU A 268 -8.06 5.84 13.92
N ALA A 269 -8.98 5.10 14.54
CA ALA A 269 -9.23 5.13 15.98
C ALA A 269 -8.01 4.70 16.81
N SER A 270 -7.11 3.87 16.24
CA SER A 270 -5.85 3.48 16.89
C SER A 270 -4.93 4.68 17.20
N GLN A 271 -5.14 5.80 16.50
CA GLN A 271 -4.44 7.06 16.65
C GLN A 271 -5.31 8.16 17.33
N HIS A 272 -6.62 7.97 17.41
CA HIS A 272 -7.58 8.96 17.89
C HIS A 272 -8.50 8.38 18.97
N PRO A 273 -8.13 8.48 20.28
CA PRO A 273 -8.89 7.89 21.38
C PRO A 273 -10.36 8.35 21.46
N GLU A 274 -10.66 9.60 21.06
CA GLU A 274 -12.03 10.11 21.07
C GLU A 274 -12.90 9.43 20.00
N LEU A 275 -12.32 9.11 18.83
CA LEU A 275 -13.01 8.31 17.82
C LEU A 275 -13.23 6.89 18.31
N GLN A 276 -12.23 6.27 18.96
CA GLN A 276 -12.38 4.94 19.58
C GLN A 276 -13.53 4.92 20.58
N LYS A 277 -13.58 5.91 21.47
CA LYS A 277 -14.65 6.06 22.45
C LYS A 277 -16.02 6.21 21.76
N SER A 278 -16.11 7.04 20.73
CA SER A 278 -17.36 7.22 19.97
C SER A 278 -17.83 5.94 19.30
N ILE A 279 -16.91 5.13 18.76
CA ILE A 279 -17.22 3.80 18.21
C ILE A 279 -17.78 2.89 19.31
N ASP A 280 -17.09 2.80 20.46
CA ASP A 280 -17.48 1.93 21.59
C ASP A 280 -18.86 2.27 22.15
N GLU A 281 -19.18 3.55 22.25
CA GLU A 281 -20.44 4.05 22.78
C GLU A 281 -21.61 3.94 21.79
N SER A 282 -21.29 3.98 20.48
CA SER A 282 -22.30 3.98 19.41
C SER A 282 -22.63 2.58 18.89
N LEU A 283 -21.72 1.62 19.06
CA LEU A 283 -21.85 0.27 18.53
C LEU A 283 -22.82 -0.55 19.39
N LYS A 284 -23.76 -1.23 18.74
CA LYS A 284 -24.68 -2.16 19.40
C LYS A 284 -23.92 -3.37 19.94
N PRO A 285 -24.18 -3.80 21.19
CA PRO A 285 -23.41 -4.86 21.84
C PRO A 285 -23.33 -6.18 21.07
N GLU A 286 -24.43 -6.56 20.39
CA GLU A 286 -24.54 -7.79 19.60
C GLU A 286 -23.63 -7.82 18.36
N PHE A 287 -23.16 -6.67 17.88
CA PHE A 287 -22.27 -6.58 16.73
C PHE A 287 -20.81 -6.36 17.13
N ARG A 288 -20.50 -6.24 18.42
CA ARG A 288 -19.16 -5.85 18.89
C ARG A 288 -18.06 -6.77 18.36
N GLU A 289 -18.18 -8.06 18.57
CA GLU A 289 -17.18 -9.05 18.11
C GLU A 289 -17.03 -9.02 16.59
N TYR A 290 -18.16 -8.95 15.88
CA TYR A 290 -18.18 -8.90 14.42
C TYR A 290 -17.52 -7.65 13.87
N PHE A 291 -17.85 -6.46 14.41
CA PHE A 291 -17.31 -5.17 13.97
C PHE A 291 -15.80 -5.06 14.24
N TYR A 292 -15.31 -5.63 15.34
CA TYR A 292 -13.89 -5.61 15.71
C TYR A 292 -13.03 -6.70 15.03
N SER A 293 -13.61 -7.56 14.25
CA SER A 293 -12.88 -8.63 13.56
C SER A 293 -11.70 -8.16 12.67
N PRO A 294 -11.72 -6.94 12.04
CA PRO A 294 -10.57 -6.44 11.28
C PRO A 294 -9.29 -6.22 12.09
N LEU A 295 -9.36 -6.20 13.42
CA LEU A 295 -8.16 -6.19 14.28
C LEU A 295 -7.38 -7.50 14.24
N HIS A 296 -7.96 -8.57 13.67
CA HIS A 296 -7.41 -9.92 13.65
C HIS A 296 -7.41 -10.55 12.25
N GLN A 297 -7.70 -9.75 11.21
CA GLN A 297 -7.77 -10.24 9.84
C GLN A 297 -7.44 -9.14 8.82
N CYS A 298 -6.89 -9.55 7.69
CA CYS A 298 -6.54 -8.64 6.61
C CYS A 298 -7.73 -8.31 5.72
N LEU A 299 -7.54 -7.32 4.84
CA LEU A 299 -8.58 -6.79 3.95
C LEU A 299 -9.37 -7.87 3.21
N GLN A 300 -8.71 -8.94 2.74
CA GLN A 300 -9.41 -9.98 1.99
C GLN A 300 -10.46 -10.69 2.85
N ALA A 301 -10.12 -11.09 4.07
CA ALA A 301 -11.07 -11.73 4.99
C ALA A 301 -12.18 -10.75 5.39
N SER A 302 -11.82 -9.48 5.68
CA SER A 302 -12.78 -8.42 5.97
C SER A 302 -13.72 -8.16 4.79
N SER A 303 -13.22 -8.14 3.55
CA SER A 303 -14.05 -7.96 2.35
C SER A 303 -15.06 -9.09 2.15
N VAL A 304 -14.70 -10.33 2.47
CA VAL A 304 -15.61 -11.47 2.41
C VAL A 304 -16.64 -11.40 3.53
N MET A 305 -16.20 -11.12 4.76
CA MET A 305 -17.06 -11.08 5.94
C MET A 305 -18.12 -9.98 5.85
N PHE A 306 -17.73 -8.78 5.39
CA PHE A 306 -18.63 -7.61 5.32
C PHE A 306 -19.25 -7.40 3.93
N TYR A 307 -19.15 -8.36 3.02
CA TYR A 307 -19.67 -8.22 1.66
C TYR A 307 -21.16 -7.90 1.65
N TYR A 308 -21.53 -6.72 1.12
CA TYR A 308 -22.89 -6.16 1.11
C TYR A 308 -23.55 -6.02 2.49
N GLN A 309 -22.78 -6.06 3.59
CA GLN A 309 -23.33 -5.89 4.93
C GLN A 309 -23.68 -4.42 5.21
N ASP A 310 -24.72 -4.23 6.01
CA ASP A 310 -25.11 -2.93 6.56
C ASP A 310 -24.25 -2.61 7.79
N VAL A 311 -23.02 -2.14 7.57
CA VAL A 311 -22.09 -1.79 8.64
C VAL A 311 -22.64 -0.63 9.49
N LEU A 312 -23.27 0.37 8.88
CA LEU A 312 -23.89 1.47 9.64
C LEU A 312 -25.07 1.00 10.48
N GLY A 313 -25.79 -0.03 10.04
CA GLY A 313 -26.86 -0.66 10.81
C GLY A 313 -26.40 -1.35 12.11
N MET A 314 -25.08 -1.57 12.30
CA MET A 314 -24.49 -2.09 13.52
C MET A 314 -24.42 -1.06 14.64
N PHE A 315 -24.59 0.21 14.33
CA PHE A 315 -24.59 1.33 15.29
C PHE A 315 -26.01 1.73 15.66
N HIS A 316 -26.18 2.35 16.83
CA HIS A 316 -27.41 3.01 17.20
C HIS A 316 -27.66 4.20 16.29
N ASN A 317 -28.83 4.28 15.66
CA ASN A 317 -29.12 5.30 14.64
C ASN A 317 -28.93 6.73 15.14
N GLU A 318 -29.32 6.99 16.40
CA GLU A 318 -29.17 8.28 17.06
C GLU A 318 -27.71 8.69 17.31
N SER A 319 -26.78 7.72 17.33
CA SER A 319 -25.35 7.96 17.57
C SER A 319 -24.57 8.21 16.28
N ILE A 320 -25.10 7.86 15.10
CA ILE A 320 -24.39 8.01 13.82
C ILE A 320 -23.93 9.46 13.54
N PRO A 321 -24.73 10.51 13.80
CA PRO A 321 -24.27 11.89 13.61
C PRO A 321 -23.06 12.24 14.47
N GLY A 322 -23.04 11.78 15.73
CA GLY A 322 -21.90 11.97 16.64
C GLY A 322 -20.65 11.22 16.17
N LEU A 323 -20.80 9.96 15.76
CA LEU A 323 -19.72 9.15 15.19
C LEU A 323 -19.10 9.82 13.94
N LYS A 324 -19.95 10.33 13.04
CA LYS A 324 -19.48 11.07 11.85
C LYS A 324 -18.70 12.32 12.25
N ALA A 325 -19.18 13.08 13.21
CA ALA A 325 -18.50 14.30 13.67
C ALA A 325 -17.12 14.00 14.27
N GLU A 326 -16.98 12.92 15.07
CA GLU A 326 -15.68 12.51 15.61
C GLU A 326 -14.75 11.95 14.51
N LEU A 327 -15.31 11.24 13.54
CA LEU A 327 -14.55 10.77 12.37
C LEU A 327 -13.98 11.95 11.57
N GLU A 328 -14.79 12.99 11.28
CA GLU A 328 -14.32 14.19 10.56
C GLU A 328 -13.25 14.95 11.36
N LYS A 329 -13.42 15.08 12.68
CA LYS A 329 -12.39 15.70 13.52
C LYS A 329 -11.05 14.94 13.51
N ALA A 330 -11.10 13.61 13.54
CA ALA A 330 -9.91 12.78 13.43
C ALA A 330 -9.25 12.97 12.06
N TRP A 331 -10.05 12.93 11.00
CA TRP A 331 -9.59 13.12 9.62
C TRP A 331 -8.96 14.49 9.38
N ASP A 332 -9.58 15.56 9.90
CA ASP A 332 -9.04 16.92 9.79
C ASP A 332 -7.65 17.01 10.41
N LYS A 333 -7.40 16.33 11.56
CA LYS A 333 -6.08 16.28 12.17
C LYS A 333 -5.07 15.54 11.30
N GLU A 334 -5.48 14.48 10.60
CA GLU A 334 -4.66 13.68 9.70
C GLU A 334 -4.36 14.39 8.36
N THR A 335 -5.18 15.36 7.95
CA THR A 335 -5.09 16.06 6.66
C THR A 335 -4.58 17.50 6.75
N GLN A 336 -4.25 18.00 7.94
CA GLN A 336 -3.74 19.37 8.15
C GLN A 336 -2.41 19.67 7.43
N HIS A 337 -1.65 18.62 7.07
CA HIS A 337 -0.38 18.74 6.34
C HIS A 337 -0.55 19.03 4.84
N LYS A 338 -1.74 19.46 4.39
CA LYS A 338 -1.98 19.80 2.96
C LYS A 338 -0.86 20.72 2.48
N ALA A 339 0.04 20.15 1.67
CA ALA A 339 1.28 20.76 1.28
C ALA A 339 1.06 22.14 0.67
N ALA A 340 1.80 23.12 1.15
CA ALA A 340 1.95 24.37 0.45
C ALA A 340 2.62 24.14 -0.92
N ARG A 341 3.49 23.13 -1.01
CA ARG A 341 4.26 22.77 -2.20
C ARG A 341 4.57 21.28 -2.25
N ILE A 342 4.46 20.68 -3.45
CA ILE A 342 5.01 19.35 -3.76
C ILE A 342 6.24 19.57 -4.66
N LYS A 343 7.41 19.12 -4.19
CA LYS A 343 8.69 19.28 -4.92
C LYS A 343 8.89 18.21 -5.99
N ALA A 344 8.54 16.95 -5.66
CA ALA A 344 8.71 15.84 -6.58
C ALA A 344 7.76 15.95 -7.77
N PRO A 345 8.20 15.72 -9.01
CA PRO A 345 7.28 15.56 -10.13
C PRO A 345 6.40 14.33 -9.93
N LEU A 346 5.16 14.41 -10.37
CA LEU A 346 4.14 13.40 -10.20
C LEU A 346 3.78 12.73 -11.53
N TYR A 347 3.58 11.42 -11.49
CA TYR A 347 2.90 10.64 -12.51
C TYR A 347 1.62 10.08 -11.91
N VAL A 348 0.47 10.54 -12.37
CA VAL A 348 -0.83 10.05 -11.93
C VAL A 348 -1.42 9.23 -13.06
N TYR A 349 -1.88 8.01 -12.77
CA TYR A 349 -2.54 7.17 -13.77
C TYR A 349 -3.82 6.57 -13.23
N GLN A 350 -4.92 6.73 -13.99
CA GLN A 350 -6.27 6.40 -13.53
C GLN A 350 -7.12 5.79 -14.64
N SER A 351 -7.89 4.76 -14.31
CA SER A 351 -8.92 4.25 -15.20
C SER A 351 -10.17 5.13 -15.17
N VAL A 352 -10.73 5.41 -16.34
CA VAL A 352 -12.00 6.17 -16.48
C VAL A 352 -13.18 5.37 -15.91
N VAL A 353 -13.09 4.04 -15.89
CA VAL A 353 -14.13 3.15 -15.37
C VAL A 353 -13.78 2.56 -14.00
N ASP A 354 -12.94 3.26 -13.23
CA ASP A 354 -12.64 2.89 -11.86
C ASP A 354 -13.90 2.99 -10.99
N HIS A 355 -14.23 1.90 -10.30
CA HIS A 355 -15.44 1.82 -9.48
C HIS A 355 -15.20 2.16 -8.00
N LEU A 356 -13.93 2.33 -7.59
CA LEU A 356 -13.56 2.72 -6.22
C LEU A 356 -13.38 4.23 -6.09
N SER A 357 -13.07 4.91 -7.21
CA SER A 357 -12.91 6.36 -7.23
C SER A 357 -13.42 6.92 -8.55
N SER A 358 -14.29 7.91 -8.50
CA SER A 358 -14.80 8.52 -9.73
C SER A 358 -13.68 9.26 -10.45
N ILE A 359 -13.68 9.16 -11.78
CA ILE A 359 -12.69 9.87 -12.62
C ILE A 359 -12.79 11.38 -12.43
N GLU A 360 -14.00 11.91 -12.21
CA GLU A 360 -14.22 13.34 -11.98
C GLU A 360 -13.54 13.82 -10.69
N ALA A 361 -13.54 13.00 -9.63
CA ALA A 361 -12.86 13.34 -8.38
C ALA A 361 -11.33 13.37 -8.57
N ILE A 362 -10.78 12.45 -9.36
CA ILE A 362 -9.34 12.42 -9.66
C ILE A 362 -8.97 13.56 -10.63
N ASP A 363 -9.79 13.85 -11.64
CA ASP A 363 -9.61 14.99 -12.52
C ASP A 363 -9.57 16.30 -11.72
N ALA A 364 -10.48 16.48 -10.76
CA ALA A 364 -10.51 17.65 -9.88
C ALA A 364 -9.27 17.74 -8.98
N LEU A 365 -8.80 16.61 -8.44
CA LEU A 365 -7.57 16.56 -7.64
C LEU A 365 -6.36 16.98 -8.48
N VAL A 366 -6.22 16.43 -9.69
CA VAL A 366 -5.11 16.75 -10.61
C VAL A 366 -5.17 18.21 -11.04
N HIS A 367 -6.35 18.73 -11.39
CA HIS A 367 -6.53 20.17 -11.68
C HIS A 367 -6.07 21.04 -10.50
N GLY A 368 -6.43 20.68 -9.27
CA GLY A 368 -5.98 21.39 -8.07
C GLY A 368 -4.46 21.35 -7.88
N TYR A 369 -3.77 20.32 -8.32
CA TYR A 369 -2.30 20.26 -8.35
C TYR A 369 -1.74 21.20 -9.44
N CYS A 370 -2.35 21.19 -10.62
CA CYS A 370 -1.96 22.03 -11.74
C CYS A 370 -2.11 23.52 -11.42
N ASP A 371 -3.23 23.91 -10.82
CA ASP A 371 -3.50 25.31 -10.43
C ASP A 371 -2.51 25.84 -9.40
N ARG A 372 -1.92 24.94 -8.58
CA ARG A 372 -0.86 25.25 -7.63
C ARG A 372 0.55 25.20 -8.23
N GLY A 373 0.66 24.94 -9.55
CA GLY A 373 1.92 24.96 -10.29
C GLY A 373 2.79 23.71 -10.06
N PHE A 374 2.21 22.57 -9.65
CA PHE A 374 2.97 21.32 -9.53
C PHE A 374 3.21 20.69 -10.90
N ASN A 375 4.29 19.93 -11.03
CA ASN A 375 4.60 19.18 -12.23
C ASN A 375 3.88 17.84 -12.21
N VAL A 376 2.85 17.68 -13.04
CA VAL A 376 2.04 16.45 -13.09
C VAL A 376 1.96 15.92 -14.52
N HIS A 377 2.34 14.67 -14.70
CA HIS A 377 1.97 13.89 -15.87
C HIS A 377 0.75 13.04 -15.51
N TYR A 378 -0.38 13.28 -16.19
CA TYR A 378 -1.63 12.58 -15.92
C TYR A 378 -2.01 11.67 -17.08
N GLU A 379 -2.09 10.37 -16.79
CA GLU A 379 -2.45 9.31 -17.73
C GLU A 379 -3.84 8.77 -17.41
N ARG A 380 -4.78 8.86 -18.34
CA ARG A 380 -6.15 8.33 -18.20
C ARG A 380 -6.32 7.14 -19.13
N ALA A 381 -6.76 6.00 -18.61
CA ALA A 381 -7.11 4.84 -19.43
C ALA A 381 -8.61 4.85 -19.74
N ASN A 382 -8.96 5.09 -20.99
CA ASN A 382 -10.34 5.05 -21.47
C ASN A 382 -10.62 3.72 -22.17
N SER A 383 -10.67 2.65 -21.38
CA SER A 383 -11.05 1.31 -21.87
C SER A 383 -12.15 0.75 -20.96
N PRO A 384 -13.31 0.32 -21.52
CA PRO A 384 -14.46 -0.11 -20.73
C PRO A 384 -14.20 -1.33 -19.85
N ASN A 385 -13.18 -2.12 -20.16
CA ASN A 385 -12.86 -3.36 -19.44
C ASN A 385 -11.75 -3.20 -18.41
N LEU A 386 -11.10 -2.04 -18.30
CA LEU A 386 -10.01 -1.78 -17.38
C LEU A 386 -10.50 -1.11 -16.09
N GLY A 387 -11.30 -1.81 -15.29
CA GLY A 387 -11.60 -1.37 -13.93
C GLY A 387 -10.37 -1.36 -13.03
N HIS A 388 -10.55 -0.96 -11.76
CA HIS A 388 -9.50 -0.70 -10.79
C HIS A 388 -8.35 -1.72 -10.78
N VAL A 389 -8.66 -3.01 -10.55
CA VAL A 389 -7.63 -4.06 -10.42
C VAL A 389 -6.88 -4.31 -11.75
N LYS A 390 -7.62 -4.37 -12.86
CA LYS A 390 -7.02 -4.66 -14.17
C LYS A 390 -6.08 -3.54 -14.61
N TYR A 391 -6.47 -2.30 -14.36
CA TYR A 391 -5.63 -1.17 -14.73
C TYR A 391 -4.33 -1.10 -13.91
N GLY A 392 -4.33 -1.56 -12.67
CA GLY A 392 -3.10 -1.71 -11.90
C GLY A 392 -2.05 -2.57 -12.61
N LEU A 393 -2.51 -3.67 -13.22
CA LEU A 393 -1.63 -4.58 -13.97
C LEU A 393 -1.13 -3.98 -15.29
N VAL A 394 -1.97 -3.24 -15.98
CA VAL A 394 -1.65 -2.66 -17.31
C VAL A 394 -0.84 -1.38 -17.14
N GLY A 395 -1.23 -0.50 -16.23
CA GLY A 395 -0.66 0.85 -16.08
C GLY A 395 0.70 0.90 -15.37
N VAL A 396 1.07 -0.16 -14.63
CA VAL A 396 2.34 -0.19 -13.89
C VAL A 396 3.57 -0.05 -14.80
N SER A 397 3.52 -0.55 -16.04
CA SER A 397 4.61 -0.45 -17.01
C SER A 397 4.91 1.01 -17.36
N GLY A 398 3.89 1.82 -17.62
CA GLY A 398 4.01 3.25 -17.89
C GLY A 398 4.60 4.01 -16.70
N ALA A 399 4.10 3.70 -15.49
CA ALA A 399 4.59 4.30 -14.25
C ALA A 399 6.08 4.01 -14.02
N VAL A 400 6.51 2.75 -14.17
CA VAL A 400 7.92 2.36 -13.99
C VAL A 400 8.80 2.91 -15.11
N SER A 401 8.32 3.00 -16.34
CA SER A 401 9.05 3.63 -17.46
C SER A 401 9.24 5.13 -17.21
N TRP A 402 8.21 5.82 -16.73
CA TRP A 402 8.32 7.23 -16.36
C TRP A 402 9.31 7.46 -15.20
N LEU A 403 9.27 6.60 -14.17
CA LEU A 403 10.23 6.64 -13.06
C LEU A 403 11.66 6.38 -13.52
N GLN A 404 11.87 5.53 -14.55
CA GLN A 404 13.19 5.31 -15.13
C GLN A 404 13.81 6.62 -15.60
N ASP A 405 13.06 7.43 -16.34
CA ASP A 405 13.54 8.72 -16.81
C ASP A 405 13.95 9.64 -15.64
N ARG A 406 13.20 9.59 -14.53
CA ARG A 406 13.54 10.39 -13.33
C ARG A 406 14.81 9.89 -12.65
N LEU A 407 14.94 8.58 -12.46
CA LEU A 407 16.14 7.96 -11.87
C LEU A 407 17.37 8.09 -12.78
N ASP A 408 17.19 8.22 -14.08
CA ASP A 408 18.25 8.49 -15.06
C ASP A 408 18.61 10.00 -15.13
N GLY A 409 17.94 10.83 -14.32
CA GLY A 409 18.21 12.28 -14.23
C GLY A 409 17.60 13.10 -15.37
N LYS A 410 16.69 12.54 -16.17
CA LYS A 410 15.95 13.31 -17.17
C LYS A 410 14.94 14.21 -16.46
N ALA A 411 14.88 15.47 -16.83
CA ALA A 411 13.94 16.43 -16.26
C ALA A 411 12.48 16.00 -16.57
N ALA A 412 11.59 16.16 -15.60
CA ALA A 412 10.17 16.11 -15.86
C ALA A 412 9.74 17.35 -16.68
N GLY A 413 8.66 17.23 -17.42
CA GLY A 413 8.03 18.40 -18.05
C GLY A 413 7.65 19.44 -17.00
N VAL A 414 7.66 20.71 -17.38
CA VAL A 414 7.23 21.80 -16.51
C VAL A 414 5.69 21.95 -16.62
N GLY A 415 5.03 22.03 -15.46
CA GLY A 415 3.56 22.15 -15.40
C GLY A 415 2.86 20.81 -15.58
N CYS A 416 1.63 20.87 -16.11
CA CYS A 416 0.79 19.69 -16.28
C CYS A 416 0.72 19.22 -17.74
N SER A 417 0.76 17.91 -17.91
CA SER A 417 0.39 17.23 -19.16
C SER A 417 -0.69 16.19 -18.88
N ASN A 418 -1.66 16.08 -19.77
CA ASN A 418 -2.75 15.10 -19.69
C ASN A 418 -2.78 14.28 -20.97
N HIS A 419 -2.80 12.99 -20.82
CA HIS A 419 -2.91 12.05 -21.92
C HIS A 419 -4.04 11.06 -21.63
N THR A 420 -4.79 10.68 -22.67
CA THR A 420 -5.82 9.65 -22.56
C THR A 420 -5.47 8.50 -23.51
N ASP A 421 -5.20 7.35 -22.96
CA ASP A 421 -4.87 6.14 -23.70
C ASP A 421 -6.10 5.21 -23.78
N THR A 422 -6.19 4.49 -24.90
CA THR A 422 -7.18 3.43 -25.11
C THR A 422 -6.57 2.03 -25.05
N THR A 423 -5.26 1.93 -24.79
CA THR A 423 -4.56 0.64 -24.63
C THR A 423 -5.14 -0.15 -23.47
N SER A 424 -5.49 -1.40 -23.73
CA SER A 424 -6.17 -2.26 -22.77
C SER A 424 -5.49 -3.61 -22.56
N THR A 425 -4.23 -3.73 -23.01
CA THR A 425 -3.49 -4.99 -23.01
C THR A 425 -2.32 -4.97 -22.03
N LEU A 426 -2.05 -6.11 -21.42
CA LEU A 426 -0.85 -6.30 -20.63
C LEU A 426 0.38 -6.16 -21.55
N ASP A 427 1.37 -5.39 -21.10
CA ASP A 427 2.64 -5.23 -21.78
C ASP A 427 3.33 -6.60 -21.93
N PRO A 428 3.64 -7.06 -23.17
CA PRO A 428 4.27 -8.36 -23.39
C PRO A 428 5.63 -8.51 -22.69
N ASP A 429 6.42 -7.44 -22.58
CA ASP A 429 7.72 -7.46 -21.92
C ASP A 429 7.56 -7.65 -20.41
N ILE A 430 6.51 -7.06 -19.83
CA ILE A 430 6.13 -7.29 -18.43
C ILE A 430 5.64 -8.74 -18.24
N ALA A 431 4.77 -9.21 -19.12
CA ALA A 431 4.28 -10.59 -19.04
C ALA A 431 5.41 -11.63 -19.12
N ALA A 432 6.46 -11.34 -19.89
CA ALA A 432 7.63 -12.21 -20.03
C ALA A 432 8.50 -12.31 -18.76
N LEU A 433 8.33 -11.40 -17.78
CA LEU A 433 9.05 -11.47 -16.49
C LEU A 433 8.55 -12.63 -15.62
N TYR A 434 7.33 -13.14 -15.85
CA TYR A 434 6.69 -14.12 -14.99
C TYR A 434 6.72 -15.53 -15.58
N PRO A 435 6.69 -16.57 -14.74
CA PRO A 435 6.42 -17.93 -15.19
C PRO A 435 5.13 -18.01 -16.00
N ARG A 436 5.09 -18.91 -16.98
CA ARG A 436 3.97 -19.01 -17.94
C ARG A 436 2.60 -19.11 -17.25
N ASN A 437 2.47 -19.88 -16.18
CA ASN A 437 1.22 -20.03 -15.45
C ASN A 437 0.73 -18.71 -14.81
N ILE A 438 1.64 -17.84 -14.35
CA ILE A 438 1.30 -16.52 -13.83
C ILE A 438 0.98 -15.58 -14.98
N SER A 439 1.80 -15.56 -16.02
CA SER A 439 1.58 -14.75 -17.22
C SER A 439 0.22 -15.07 -17.88
N ASP A 440 -0.09 -16.36 -18.08
CA ASP A 440 -1.38 -16.81 -18.63
C ASP A 440 -2.56 -16.36 -17.74
N ALA A 441 -2.41 -16.42 -16.41
CA ALA A 441 -3.42 -15.94 -15.46
C ALA A 441 -3.61 -14.42 -15.54
N LEU A 442 -2.53 -13.63 -15.63
CA LEU A 442 -2.60 -12.17 -15.79
C LEU A 442 -3.31 -11.79 -17.10
N TYR A 443 -2.98 -12.46 -18.22
CA TYR A 443 -3.69 -12.26 -19.49
C TYR A 443 -5.18 -12.62 -19.37
N ALA A 444 -5.51 -13.73 -18.70
CA ALA A 444 -6.89 -14.11 -18.48
C ALA A 444 -7.66 -13.04 -17.66
N ILE A 445 -7.03 -12.46 -16.64
CA ILE A 445 -7.61 -11.39 -15.82
C ILE A 445 -7.86 -10.13 -16.65
N VAL A 446 -6.84 -9.66 -17.39
CA VAL A 446 -6.93 -8.43 -18.18
C VAL A 446 -7.97 -8.56 -19.28
N ASN A 447 -8.05 -9.72 -19.96
CA ASN A 447 -8.95 -9.96 -21.08
C ASN A 447 -10.36 -10.45 -20.67
N ALA A 448 -10.60 -10.72 -19.39
CA ALA A 448 -11.95 -11.06 -18.93
C ALA A 448 -12.94 -9.91 -19.21
N PRO A 449 -14.20 -10.21 -19.58
CA PRO A 449 -15.22 -9.18 -19.88
C PRO A 449 -15.58 -8.32 -18.66
#